data_1afc5d902e7c23ce0d78e23c4bddfba6
#
_entry.id   1afc5d902e7c23ce0d78e23c4bddfba6
#
_cell.length_a   1.000
_cell.length_b   1.000
_cell.length_c   1.000
_cell.angle_alpha   90.00
_cell.angle_beta   90.00
_cell.angle_gamma   90.00
#
_symmetry.space_group_name_H-M   'P 1'
#
loop_
_entity.id
_entity.type
_entity.pdbx_description
1 polymer ?
#
loop_
_entity_poly.entity_id
_entity_poly.type
_entity_poly.pdbx_seq_one_letter_code
_entity_poly.pdbx_strand_id
1 'polypeptide(L)'
;VIATEATYKANLGDFVAREILAELANGSVNDTTNSLTTKFIFGKNRNPQSEFMYRDLSEPVTELPDDVLAFLKEAKPEMMAEPFHGPKGDSLLPYFPDYRFENGKSLYRGEEVGEGGEVWAAPGMYGRSETEDVGSMHPNSAISECLFGPDFTKRFKDILDIRIYIKHGDFDMVRDMFEGALAKYLDDTGKAKALAQALKIAINSVYGLTAAGFMNAFRDSRNKDNIVAKRGALFMIDLRHEVEAQGYKVIHIKTDSIKI
;
A
#
# COMPACT_ATOMS: atom_id res chain seq x y z
N VAL A 1 1.27 -4.60 38.15
CA VAL A 1 2.08 -5.80 37.81
C VAL A 1 1.17 -6.92 37.26
N ILE A 2 0.12 -7.38 38.01
CA ILE A 2 -0.75 -8.49 37.57
C ILE A 2 -1.48 -8.17 36.26
N ALA A 3 -2.04 -6.96 36.12
CA ALA A 3 -2.71 -6.54 34.89
C ALA A 3 -1.74 -6.50 33.69
N THR A 4 -0.53 -6.01 33.88
CA THR A 4 0.52 -5.96 32.84
C THR A 4 0.95 -7.35 32.39
N GLU A 5 1.12 -8.28 33.35
CA GLU A 5 1.46 -9.68 33.07
C GLU A 5 0.32 -10.38 32.32
N ALA A 6 -0.93 -10.18 32.72
CA ALA A 6 -2.09 -10.74 32.03
C ALA A 6 -2.21 -10.21 30.58
N THR A 7 -2.01 -8.90 30.40
CA THR A 7 -1.98 -8.28 29.06
C THR A 7 -0.87 -8.84 28.20
N TYR A 8 0.33 -8.99 28.74
CA TYR A 8 1.47 -9.60 28.01
C TYR A 8 1.16 -11.03 27.57
N LYS A 9 0.67 -11.87 28.51
CA LYS A 9 0.29 -13.26 28.19
C LYS A 9 -0.81 -13.36 27.15
N ALA A 10 -1.79 -12.45 27.18
CA ALA A 10 -2.87 -12.41 26.20
C ALA A 10 -2.41 -11.97 24.81
N ASN A 11 -1.34 -11.19 24.71
CA ASN A 11 -0.81 -10.63 23.45
C ASN A 11 0.57 -11.18 23.09
N LEU A 12 0.92 -12.36 23.57
CA LEU A 12 2.25 -12.95 23.34
C LEU A 12 2.59 -13.08 21.85
N GLY A 13 1.61 -13.42 21.01
CA GLY A 13 1.79 -13.51 19.56
C GLY A 13 2.18 -12.17 18.92
N ASP A 14 1.57 -11.08 19.34
CA ASP A 14 1.91 -9.73 18.86
C ASP A 14 3.29 -9.29 19.36
N PHE A 15 3.67 -9.71 20.57
CA PHE A 15 5.00 -9.43 21.07
C PHE A 15 6.09 -10.19 20.29
N VAL A 16 5.89 -11.45 19.97
CA VAL A 16 6.79 -12.24 19.11
C VAL A 16 6.88 -11.61 17.71
N ALA A 17 5.77 -11.18 17.13
CA ALA A 17 5.78 -10.46 15.84
C ALA A 17 6.61 -9.17 15.93
N ARG A 18 6.53 -8.45 17.05
CA ARG A 18 7.32 -7.26 17.28
C ARG A 18 8.82 -7.56 17.44
N GLU A 19 9.19 -8.65 18.11
CA GLU A 19 10.57 -9.11 18.20
C GLU A 19 11.14 -9.42 16.80
N ILE A 20 10.37 -10.14 15.98
CA ILE A 20 10.73 -10.42 14.59
C ILE A 20 10.93 -9.13 13.80
N LEU A 21 9.99 -8.19 13.88
CA LEU A 21 10.11 -6.90 13.18
C LEU A 21 11.36 -6.12 13.65
N ALA A 22 11.64 -6.12 14.95
CA ALA A 22 12.82 -5.45 15.50
C ALA A 22 14.12 -6.11 14.98
N GLU A 23 14.16 -7.43 14.90
CA GLU A 23 15.30 -8.16 14.35
C GLU A 23 15.50 -7.86 12.85
N LEU A 24 14.45 -7.93 12.03
CA LEU A 24 14.49 -7.61 10.60
C LEU A 24 14.89 -6.15 10.33
N ALA A 25 14.48 -5.23 11.20
CA ALA A 25 14.83 -3.83 11.15
C ALA A 25 16.21 -3.50 11.73
N ASN A 26 16.92 -4.47 12.28
CA ASN A 26 18.14 -4.27 13.05
C ASN A 26 17.97 -3.16 14.14
N GLY A 27 16.85 -3.24 14.84
CA GLY A 27 16.38 -2.29 15.85
C GLY A 27 16.11 -2.95 17.20
N SER A 28 15.52 -2.18 18.12
CA SER A 28 15.11 -2.65 19.45
C SER A 28 13.59 -2.84 19.49
N VAL A 29 13.12 -3.79 20.30
CA VAL A 29 11.68 -3.96 20.59
C VAL A 29 11.06 -2.71 21.24
N ASN A 30 11.89 -1.84 21.82
CA ASN A 30 11.48 -0.56 22.40
C ASN A 30 11.38 0.58 21.36
N ASP A 31 11.89 0.38 20.14
CA ASP A 31 11.73 1.35 19.08
C ASP A 31 10.25 1.47 18.72
N THR A 32 9.80 2.63 18.24
CA THR A 32 8.43 2.77 17.74
C THR A 32 8.21 1.91 16.49
N THR A 33 6.97 1.48 16.24
CA THR A 33 6.63 0.72 15.04
C THR A 33 7.04 1.47 13.77
N ASN A 34 6.84 2.79 13.74
CA ASN A 34 7.25 3.65 12.62
C ASN A 34 8.77 3.62 12.40
N SER A 35 9.55 3.69 13.47
CA SER A 35 11.01 3.58 13.40
C SER A 35 11.46 2.23 12.86
N LEU A 36 10.87 1.14 13.37
CA LEU A 36 11.17 -0.22 12.89
C LEU A 36 10.80 -0.39 11.42
N THR A 37 9.62 0.06 11.02
CA THR A 37 9.16 0.02 9.62
C THR A 37 10.11 0.80 8.70
N THR A 38 10.49 2.00 9.10
CA THR A 38 11.44 2.85 8.35
C THR A 38 12.78 2.15 8.17
N LYS A 39 13.35 1.62 9.25
CA LYS A 39 14.63 0.88 9.21
C LYS A 39 14.52 -0.39 8.35
N PHE A 40 13.41 -1.10 8.42
CA PHE A 40 13.21 -2.33 7.66
C PHE A 40 13.16 -2.07 6.16
N ILE A 41 12.50 -1.00 5.71
CA ILE A 41 12.35 -0.68 4.30
C ILE A 41 13.57 0.06 3.76
N PHE A 42 14.02 1.11 4.43
CA PHE A 42 15.08 1.99 3.95
C PHE A 42 16.48 1.65 4.52
N GLY A 43 16.56 0.67 5.40
CA GLY A 43 17.82 0.28 6.02
C GLY A 43 18.44 1.39 6.86
N LYS A 44 19.71 1.69 6.61
CA LYS A 44 20.45 2.76 7.31
C LYS A 44 20.24 4.15 6.70
N ASN A 45 19.54 4.23 5.58
CA ASN A 45 19.27 5.50 4.92
C ASN A 45 18.28 6.33 5.76
N ARG A 46 18.75 7.49 6.25
CA ARG A 46 17.94 8.40 7.07
C ARG A 46 17.21 9.45 6.25
N ASN A 47 17.56 9.60 4.99
CA ASN A 47 16.95 10.55 4.07
C ASN A 47 16.72 9.89 2.70
N PRO A 48 15.94 8.82 2.64
CA PRO A 48 15.72 8.07 1.40
C PRO A 48 15.11 8.93 0.30
N GLN A 49 14.36 9.96 0.65
CA GLN A 49 13.72 10.88 -0.30
C GLN A 49 14.73 11.69 -1.13
N SER A 50 16.00 11.74 -0.74
CA SER A 50 17.05 12.34 -1.57
C SER A 50 17.47 11.46 -2.75
N GLU A 51 17.16 10.17 -2.72
CA GLU A 51 17.55 9.18 -3.72
C GLU A 51 16.46 8.91 -4.76
N PHE A 52 15.23 9.33 -4.50
CA PHE A 52 14.15 9.23 -5.47
C PHE A 52 13.49 10.60 -5.67
N MET A 53 13.32 10.95 -6.95
CA MET A 53 12.61 12.17 -7.28
C MET A 53 11.11 11.96 -7.15
N TYR A 54 10.54 12.43 -6.05
CA TYR A 54 9.11 12.67 -6.00
C TYR A 54 8.78 13.83 -6.92
N ARG A 55 7.85 13.60 -7.81
CA ARG A 55 7.27 14.70 -8.56
C ARG A 55 6.12 15.29 -7.77
N ASP A 56 6.10 16.60 -7.66
CA ASP A 56 4.94 17.30 -7.14
C ASP A 56 3.76 17.05 -8.09
N LEU A 57 2.70 16.45 -7.58
CA LEU A 57 1.48 16.24 -8.36
C LEU A 57 0.84 17.56 -8.83
N SER A 58 1.34 18.70 -8.37
CA SER A 58 0.93 20.03 -8.84
C SER A 58 1.72 20.54 -10.05
N GLU A 59 2.83 19.88 -10.42
CA GLU A 59 3.64 20.28 -11.56
C GLU A 59 3.40 19.32 -12.75
N PRO A 60 3.45 19.82 -14.00
CA PRO A 60 3.37 18.97 -15.18
C PRO A 60 4.49 17.92 -15.18
N VAL A 61 4.12 16.67 -15.39
CA VAL A 61 5.09 15.59 -15.55
C VAL A 61 5.44 15.49 -17.04
N THR A 62 6.58 16.04 -17.42
CA THR A 62 7.04 15.99 -18.81
C THR A 62 7.81 14.72 -19.14
N GLU A 63 8.56 14.19 -18.17
CA GLU A 63 9.33 12.95 -18.33
C GLU A 63 9.46 12.25 -16.97
N LEU A 64 9.39 10.93 -16.98
CA LEU A 64 9.78 10.11 -15.85
C LEU A 64 11.25 9.74 -15.99
N PRO A 65 12.04 9.65 -14.90
CA PRO A 65 13.36 9.07 -14.92
C PRO A 65 13.38 7.68 -15.54
N ASP A 66 14.46 7.33 -16.27
CA ASP A 66 14.55 6.07 -17.02
C ASP A 66 14.38 4.82 -16.12
N ASP A 67 14.87 4.86 -14.91
CA ASP A 67 14.74 3.80 -13.91
C ASP A 67 13.30 3.61 -13.44
N VAL A 68 12.56 4.71 -13.25
CA VAL A 68 11.12 4.67 -12.93
C VAL A 68 10.33 4.14 -14.13
N LEU A 69 10.66 4.57 -15.34
CA LEU A 69 10.07 4.07 -16.58
C LEU A 69 10.30 2.56 -16.75
N ALA A 70 11.53 2.08 -16.49
CA ALA A 70 11.87 0.68 -16.57
C ALA A 70 11.06 -0.15 -15.56
N PHE A 71 10.98 0.32 -14.32
CA PHE A 71 10.16 -0.31 -13.27
C PHE A 71 8.68 -0.39 -13.65
N LEU A 72 8.10 0.70 -14.14
CA LEU A 72 6.70 0.74 -14.54
C LEU A 72 6.41 -0.13 -15.76
N LYS A 73 7.34 -0.19 -16.74
CA LYS A 73 7.24 -1.09 -17.90
C LYS A 73 7.23 -2.56 -17.48
N GLU A 74 8.03 -2.94 -16.50
CA GLU A 74 8.04 -4.30 -15.95
C GLU A 74 6.76 -4.62 -15.17
N ALA A 75 6.32 -3.68 -14.32
CA ALA A 75 5.16 -3.87 -13.44
C ALA A 75 3.81 -3.74 -14.19
N LYS A 76 3.75 -2.90 -15.22
CA LYS A 76 2.52 -2.52 -15.94
C LYS A 76 2.80 -2.18 -17.42
N PRO A 77 3.23 -3.16 -18.24
CA PRO A 77 3.63 -2.88 -19.63
C PRO A 77 2.52 -2.28 -20.49
N GLU A 78 1.26 -2.65 -20.22
CA GLU A 78 0.08 -2.17 -20.95
C GLU A 78 -0.19 -0.67 -20.78
N MET A 79 0.37 -0.07 -19.74
CA MET A 79 0.10 1.32 -19.37
C MET A 79 1.18 2.31 -19.82
N MET A 80 2.23 1.80 -20.45
CA MET A 80 3.38 2.61 -20.89
C MET A 80 3.29 3.05 -22.35
N ALA A 81 2.09 2.93 -22.97
CA ALA A 81 1.87 3.28 -24.36
C ALA A 81 1.99 4.78 -24.66
N GLU A 82 1.72 5.63 -23.66
CA GLU A 82 1.72 7.09 -23.81
C GLU A 82 2.63 7.78 -22.78
N PRO A 83 3.29 8.87 -23.14
CA PRO A 83 4.09 9.64 -22.20
C PRO A 83 3.22 10.33 -21.16
N PHE A 84 3.74 10.45 -19.94
CA PHE A 84 3.08 11.18 -18.86
C PHE A 84 3.16 12.68 -19.11
N HIS A 85 2.05 13.31 -19.44
CA HIS A 85 1.92 14.76 -19.66
C HIS A 85 0.73 15.30 -18.89
N GLY A 86 0.89 16.47 -18.30
CA GLY A 86 -0.26 17.20 -17.78
C GLY A 86 -0.12 17.82 -16.37
N PRO A 87 -1.22 18.28 -15.79
CA PRO A 87 -1.28 19.03 -14.54
C PRO A 87 -1.17 18.15 -13.29
N LYS A 88 -1.39 18.74 -12.13
CA LYS A 88 -1.44 18.07 -10.83
C LYS A 88 -2.28 16.79 -10.87
N GLY A 89 -1.71 15.70 -10.36
CA GLY A 89 -2.36 14.40 -10.36
C GLY A 89 -2.06 13.54 -11.58
N ASP A 90 -1.13 13.96 -12.43
CA ASP A 90 -0.81 13.27 -13.69
C ASP A 90 -0.30 11.85 -13.51
N SER A 91 0.29 11.52 -12.39
CA SER A 91 0.67 10.14 -12.08
C SER A 91 -0.53 9.18 -12.12
N LEU A 92 -1.73 9.71 -11.95
CA LEU A 92 -2.98 8.94 -12.00
C LEU A 92 -3.57 8.83 -13.42
N LEU A 93 -3.25 9.76 -14.33
CA LEU A 93 -3.85 9.82 -15.66
C LEU A 93 -3.65 8.58 -16.52
N PRO A 94 -2.49 7.91 -16.54
CA PRO A 94 -2.30 6.68 -17.29
C PRO A 94 -3.24 5.55 -16.86
N TYR A 95 -3.68 5.58 -15.59
CA TYR A 95 -4.58 4.59 -15.02
C TYR A 95 -6.04 5.04 -15.05
N PHE A 96 -6.25 6.37 -14.95
CA PHE A 96 -7.57 7.00 -14.80
C PHE A 96 -7.62 8.23 -15.70
N PRO A 97 -7.78 8.07 -17.03
CA PRO A 97 -7.59 9.15 -18.01
C PRO A 97 -8.57 10.32 -17.84
N ASP A 98 -9.74 10.08 -17.22
CA ASP A 98 -10.72 11.13 -16.96
C ASP A 98 -10.59 11.79 -15.58
N TYR A 99 -9.54 11.42 -14.83
CA TYR A 99 -9.27 12.05 -13.53
C TYR A 99 -8.91 13.53 -13.69
N ARG A 100 -9.53 14.38 -12.88
CA ARG A 100 -9.29 15.82 -12.82
C ARG A 100 -9.25 16.32 -11.40
N PHE A 101 -8.40 17.31 -11.16
CA PHE A 101 -8.39 18.05 -9.91
C PHE A 101 -8.78 19.50 -10.20
N GLU A 102 -10.01 19.86 -9.86
CA GLU A 102 -10.60 21.18 -10.15
C GLU A 102 -11.22 21.78 -8.89
N ASN A 103 -10.97 23.08 -8.66
CA ASN A 103 -11.54 23.81 -7.52
C ASN A 103 -11.31 23.13 -6.15
N GLY A 104 -10.15 22.49 -5.97
CA GLY A 104 -9.81 21.79 -4.71
C GLY A 104 -10.46 20.40 -4.54
N LYS A 105 -11.13 19.89 -5.56
CA LYS A 105 -11.80 18.60 -5.54
C LYS A 105 -11.23 17.65 -6.60
N SER A 106 -11.16 16.38 -6.23
CA SER A 106 -10.86 15.30 -7.17
C SER A 106 -12.16 14.83 -7.82
N LEU A 107 -12.18 14.78 -9.14
CA LEU A 107 -13.33 14.38 -9.95
C LEU A 107 -12.93 13.21 -10.86
N TYR A 108 -13.79 12.21 -10.98
CA TYR A 108 -13.59 11.09 -11.88
C TYR A 108 -14.95 10.54 -12.35
N ARG A 109 -15.11 10.32 -13.65
CA ARG A 109 -16.36 9.86 -14.26
C ARG A 109 -17.60 10.69 -13.84
N GLY A 110 -17.42 11.98 -13.59
CA GLY A 110 -18.50 12.88 -13.16
C GLY A 110 -18.83 12.81 -11.66
N GLU A 111 -18.06 12.06 -10.87
CA GLU A 111 -18.24 11.90 -9.44
C GLU A 111 -17.11 12.58 -8.65
N GLU A 112 -17.40 13.04 -7.44
CA GLU A 112 -16.38 13.54 -6.52
C GLU A 112 -15.71 12.35 -5.82
N VAL A 113 -14.38 12.25 -5.94
CA VAL A 113 -13.59 11.15 -5.39
C VAL A 113 -13.32 11.39 -3.91
N GLY A 114 -13.56 10.39 -3.07
CA GLY A 114 -13.29 10.47 -1.63
C GLY A 114 -11.79 10.63 -1.31
N GLU A 115 -11.46 11.56 -0.45
CA GLU A 115 -10.08 11.85 -0.03
C GLU A 115 -9.43 10.73 0.80
N GLY A 116 -10.22 9.96 1.52
CA GLY A 116 -9.76 8.84 2.36
C GLY A 116 -10.09 7.45 1.82
N GLY A 117 -10.66 7.39 0.61
CA GLY A 117 -11.16 6.18 -0.04
C GLY A 117 -12.60 6.35 -0.50
N GLU A 118 -13.04 5.47 -1.40
CA GLU A 118 -14.40 5.52 -1.93
C GLU A 118 -15.42 5.04 -0.89
N VAL A 119 -16.53 5.78 -0.80
CA VAL A 119 -17.71 5.38 -0.01
C VAL A 119 -18.96 5.62 -0.83
N TRP A 120 -19.65 4.56 -1.18
CA TRP A 120 -20.88 4.63 -1.95
C TRP A 120 -21.94 3.68 -1.39
N ALA A 121 -23.19 4.03 -1.49
CA ALA A 121 -24.31 3.18 -1.07
C ALA A 121 -25.56 3.38 -1.91
N ALA A 122 -26.22 2.27 -2.26
CA ALA A 122 -27.58 2.26 -2.78
C ALA A 122 -28.54 1.85 -1.66
N PRO A 123 -29.29 2.77 -1.05
CA PRO A 123 -30.24 2.42 0.01
C PRO A 123 -31.30 1.44 -0.49
N GLY A 124 -31.61 0.42 0.32
CA GLY A 124 -32.60 -0.58 -0.03
C GLY A 124 -32.59 -1.82 0.84
N MET A 125 -33.48 -2.76 0.55
CA MET A 125 -33.48 -4.13 1.12
C MET A 125 -33.10 -5.11 0.02
N TYR A 126 -32.10 -5.95 0.30
CA TYR A 126 -31.50 -6.88 -0.66
C TYR A 126 -31.58 -8.30 -0.11
N GLY A 127 -32.13 -9.23 -0.89
CA GLY A 127 -32.40 -10.61 -0.48
C GLY A 127 -31.17 -11.51 -0.46
N ARG A 128 -30.18 -11.20 -1.30
CA ARG A 128 -28.87 -11.87 -1.35
C ARG A 128 -27.81 -10.83 -1.61
N SER A 129 -26.70 -10.94 -0.96
CA SER A 129 -25.58 -10.04 -1.18
C SER A 129 -24.27 -10.76 -0.85
N GLU A 130 -23.24 -10.44 -1.58
CA GLU A 130 -21.87 -10.91 -1.39
C GLU A 130 -20.97 -9.71 -1.13
N THR A 131 -19.93 -9.90 -0.33
CA THR A 131 -18.95 -8.84 -0.05
C THR A 131 -17.60 -9.34 -0.48
N GLU A 132 -16.95 -8.59 -1.36
CA GLU A 132 -15.61 -8.84 -1.84
C GLU A 132 -14.67 -7.74 -1.35
N ASP A 133 -13.46 -8.12 -0.97
CA ASP A 133 -12.41 -7.20 -0.52
C ASP A 133 -11.25 -7.18 -1.52
N VAL A 134 -10.79 -5.97 -1.87
CA VAL A 134 -9.62 -5.80 -2.70
C VAL A 134 -8.35 -6.12 -1.89
N GLY A 135 -7.65 -7.17 -2.29
CA GLY A 135 -6.46 -7.63 -1.62
C GLY A 135 -5.35 -6.59 -1.58
N SER A 136 -4.99 -6.12 -0.38
CA SER A 136 -3.87 -5.19 -0.16
C SER A 136 -3.96 -3.91 -1.00
N MET A 137 -5.15 -3.29 -1.14
CA MET A 137 -5.38 -2.14 -2.00
C MET A 137 -4.38 -0.99 -1.77
N HIS A 138 -4.20 -0.54 -0.55
CA HIS A 138 -3.28 0.57 -0.25
C HIS A 138 -1.81 0.24 -0.53
N PRO A 139 -1.26 -0.92 -0.12
CA PRO A 139 0.07 -1.33 -0.54
C PRO A 139 0.25 -1.36 -2.07
N ASN A 140 -0.70 -1.95 -2.78
CA ASN A 140 -0.65 -2.02 -4.24
C ASN A 140 -0.77 -0.64 -4.89
N SER A 141 -1.52 0.29 -4.30
CA SER A 141 -1.56 1.69 -4.76
C SER A 141 -0.19 2.36 -4.62
N ALA A 142 0.50 2.20 -3.49
CA ALA A 142 1.85 2.74 -3.30
C ALA A 142 2.88 2.14 -4.26
N ILE A 143 2.78 0.83 -4.53
CA ILE A 143 3.64 0.10 -5.48
C ILE A 143 3.41 0.59 -6.91
N SER A 144 2.16 0.70 -7.33
CA SER A 144 1.80 1.14 -8.69
C SER A 144 2.24 2.57 -8.99
N GLU A 145 2.29 3.44 -8.00
CA GLU A 145 2.79 4.82 -8.13
C GLU A 145 4.32 4.92 -8.01
N CYS A 146 5.02 3.80 -7.81
CA CYS A 146 6.46 3.79 -7.52
C CYS A 146 6.84 4.78 -6.42
N LEU A 147 6.04 4.83 -5.36
CA LEU A 147 5.97 5.96 -4.43
C LEU A 147 7.27 6.20 -3.64
N PHE A 148 8.10 5.18 -3.50
CA PHE A 148 9.37 5.23 -2.76
C PHE A 148 10.60 5.16 -3.68
N GLY A 149 10.43 5.41 -4.98
CA GLY A 149 11.44 5.16 -5.99
C GLY A 149 11.58 3.67 -6.31
N PRO A 150 12.33 3.31 -7.38
CA PRO A 150 12.37 1.94 -7.90
C PRO A 150 12.83 0.92 -6.86
N ASP A 151 13.95 1.14 -6.21
CA ASP A 151 14.58 0.17 -5.31
C ASP A 151 13.76 -0.06 -4.02
N PHE A 152 13.31 1.02 -3.40
CA PHE A 152 12.56 0.92 -2.15
C PHE A 152 11.12 0.47 -2.40
N THR A 153 10.52 0.83 -3.52
CA THR A 153 9.20 0.31 -3.92
C THR A 153 9.28 -1.18 -4.24
N LYS A 154 10.33 -1.63 -4.93
CA LYS A 154 10.57 -3.06 -5.16
C LYS A 154 10.72 -3.79 -3.82
N ARG A 155 11.54 -3.28 -2.90
CA ARG A 155 11.70 -3.87 -1.57
C ARG A 155 10.37 -3.94 -0.81
N PHE A 156 9.55 -2.91 -0.88
CA PHE A 156 8.22 -2.89 -0.28
C PHE A 156 7.30 -3.94 -0.91
N LYS A 157 7.35 -4.10 -2.24
CA LYS A 157 6.65 -5.15 -2.96
C LYS A 157 7.11 -6.53 -2.51
N ASP A 158 8.41 -6.78 -2.42
CA ASP A 158 8.96 -8.05 -1.95
C ASP A 158 8.43 -8.39 -0.54
N ILE A 159 8.34 -7.42 0.36
CA ILE A 159 7.76 -7.59 1.71
C ILE A 159 6.27 -7.99 1.64
N LEU A 160 5.51 -7.36 0.74
CA LEU A 160 4.11 -7.70 0.52
C LEU A 160 3.95 -9.13 -0.03
N ASP A 161 4.73 -9.49 -1.04
CA ASP A 161 4.70 -10.81 -1.68
C ASP A 161 5.07 -11.91 -0.67
N ILE A 162 6.12 -11.73 0.13
CA ILE A 162 6.51 -12.65 1.21
C ILE A 162 5.32 -12.91 2.16
N ARG A 163 4.64 -11.86 2.59
CA ARG A 163 3.48 -12.01 3.46
C ARG A 163 2.37 -12.83 2.81
N ILE A 164 2.13 -12.63 1.51
CA ILE A 164 1.13 -13.35 0.73
C ILE A 164 1.53 -14.83 0.62
N TYR A 165 2.77 -15.13 0.25
CA TYR A 165 3.29 -16.50 0.18
C TYR A 165 3.17 -17.23 1.52
N ILE A 166 3.58 -16.60 2.63
CA ILE A 166 3.44 -17.21 3.96
C ILE A 166 1.96 -17.50 4.29
N LYS A 167 1.05 -16.59 3.94
CA LYS A 167 -0.38 -16.77 4.18
C LYS A 167 -0.96 -17.95 3.41
N HIS A 168 -0.43 -18.22 2.22
CA HIS A 168 -0.86 -19.35 1.37
C HIS A 168 -0.11 -20.64 1.68
N GLY A 169 0.94 -20.59 2.48
CA GLY A 169 1.78 -21.77 2.80
C GLY A 169 2.90 -22.03 1.80
N ASP A 170 3.17 -21.10 0.88
CA ASP A 170 4.17 -21.19 -0.18
C ASP A 170 5.57 -20.83 0.36
N PHE A 171 6.03 -21.56 1.39
CA PHE A 171 7.26 -21.22 2.13
C PHE A 171 8.52 -21.32 1.28
N ASP A 172 8.54 -22.19 0.28
CA ASP A 172 9.71 -22.36 -0.59
C ASP A 172 9.99 -21.09 -1.40
N MET A 173 8.95 -20.32 -1.75
CA MET A 173 9.08 -19.02 -2.42
C MET A 173 9.75 -17.96 -1.56
N VAL A 174 9.76 -18.15 -0.24
CA VAL A 174 10.26 -17.16 0.73
C VAL A 174 11.66 -17.48 1.24
N ARG A 175 12.08 -18.77 1.18
CA ARG A 175 13.33 -19.24 1.82
C ARG A 175 14.57 -18.47 1.40
N ASP A 176 14.69 -18.15 0.13
CA ASP A 176 15.87 -17.46 -0.43
C ASP A 176 15.71 -15.93 -0.46
N MET A 177 14.52 -15.43 -0.19
CA MET A 177 14.28 -13.98 -0.18
C MET A 177 15.02 -13.32 0.99
N PHE A 178 15.41 -12.06 0.81
CA PHE A 178 16.23 -11.32 1.77
C PHE A 178 17.48 -12.09 2.19
N GLU A 179 18.18 -12.69 1.20
CA GLU A 179 19.43 -13.46 1.42
C GLU A 179 19.26 -14.62 2.43
N GLY A 180 18.05 -15.22 2.47
CA GLY A 180 17.75 -16.33 3.36
C GLY A 180 17.47 -15.94 4.81
N ALA A 181 17.46 -14.65 5.15
CA ALA A 181 17.27 -14.18 6.53
C ALA A 181 15.93 -14.61 7.16
N LEU A 182 14.95 -14.97 6.32
CA LEU A 182 13.60 -15.36 6.75
C LEU A 182 13.46 -16.88 6.99
N ALA A 183 14.37 -17.70 6.47
CA ALA A 183 14.26 -19.17 6.49
C ALA A 183 14.02 -19.72 7.90
N LYS A 184 14.71 -19.21 8.92
CA LYS A 184 14.59 -19.64 10.32
C LYS A 184 13.21 -19.49 10.95
N TYR A 185 12.33 -18.67 10.34
CA TYR A 185 10.95 -18.48 10.80
C TYR A 185 9.97 -19.42 10.11
N LEU A 186 10.37 -20.11 9.02
CA LEU A 186 9.49 -20.89 8.19
C LEU A 186 9.43 -22.36 8.62
N ASP A 187 10.36 -22.81 9.45
CA ASP A 187 10.41 -24.21 9.92
C ASP A 187 9.41 -24.55 11.03
N ASP A 188 8.76 -23.51 11.57
CA ASP A 188 7.72 -23.62 12.60
C ASP A 188 6.50 -22.78 12.21
N THR A 189 5.32 -23.42 12.21
CA THR A 189 4.08 -22.77 11.79
C THR A 189 3.71 -21.55 12.68
N GLY A 190 4.03 -21.58 13.95
CA GLY A 190 3.80 -20.47 14.87
C GLY A 190 4.70 -19.28 14.55
N LYS A 191 5.99 -19.56 14.28
CA LYS A 191 6.96 -18.53 13.86
C LYS A 191 6.60 -17.96 12.49
N ALA A 192 6.16 -18.80 11.53
CA ALA A 192 5.72 -18.32 10.22
C ALA A 192 4.51 -17.37 10.34
N LYS A 193 3.53 -17.69 11.19
CA LYS A 193 2.39 -16.81 11.49
C LYS A 193 2.84 -15.49 12.14
N ALA A 194 3.79 -15.56 13.09
CA ALA A 194 4.33 -14.36 13.74
C ALA A 194 5.11 -13.48 12.75
N LEU A 195 5.88 -14.08 11.82
CA LEU A 195 6.52 -13.38 10.72
C LEU A 195 5.48 -12.68 9.82
N ALA A 196 4.44 -13.38 9.38
CA ALA A 196 3.37 -12.79 8.58
C ALA A 196 2.68 -11.61 9.30
N GLN A 197 2.51 -11.69 10.62
CA GLN A 197 1.97 -10.61 11.44
C GLN A 197 2.95 -9.43 11.53
N ALA A 198 4.24 -9.68 11.71
CA ALA A 198 5.27 -8.63 11.71
C ALA A 198 5.28 -7.85 10.40
N LEU A 199 5.24 -8.57 9.25
CA LEU A 199 5.17 -7.97 7.93
C LEU A 199 3.87 -7.17 7.73
N LYS A 200 2.73 -7.69 8.21
CA LYS A 200 1.45 -6.96 8.17
C LYS A 200 1.52 -5.63 8.93
N ILE A 201 2.13 -5.64 10.11
CA ILE A 201 2.31 -4.42 10.91
C ILE A 201 3.15 -3.41 10.15
N ALA A 202 4.27 -3.83 9.56
CA ALA A 202 5.12 -2.95 8.76
C ALA A 202 4.38 -2.37 7.55
N ILE A 203 3.70 -3.22 6.76
CA ILE A 203 2.95 -2.81 5.57
C ILE A 203 1.86 -1.79 5.92
N ASN A 204 1.07 -2.04 6.97
CA ASN A 204 0.01 -1.12 7.38
C ASN A 204 0.56 0.21 7.91
N SER A 205 1.73 0.18 8.59
CA SER A 205 2.39 1.39 9.07
C SER A 205 2.83 2.29 7.92
N VAL A 206 3.24 1.73 6.78
CA VAL A 206 3.62 2.49 5.59
C VAL A 206 2.47 3.38 5.12
N TYR A 207 1.25 2.83 4.99
CA TYR A 207 0.08 3.62 4.60
C TYR A 207 -0.15 4.81 5.56
N GLY A 208 -0.14 4.54 6.87
CA GLY A 208 -0.29 5.61 7.87
C GLY A 208 0.80 6.68 7.78
N LEU A 209 2.03 6.29 7.44
CA LEU A 209 3.16 7.21 7.29
C LEU A 209 3.08 8.05 6.01
N THR A 210 2.57 7.48 4.90
CA THR A 210 2.36 8.25 3.66
C THR A 210 1.29 9.34 3.82
N ALA A 211 0.29 9.10 4.67
CA ALA A 211 -0.80 10.05 4.97
C ALA A 211 -0.51 10.99 6.15
N ALA A 212 0.57 10.76 6.91
CA ALA A 212 0.85 11.50 8.14
C ALA A 212 1.11 13.00 7.90
N GLY A 213 0.61 13.85 8.80
CA GLY A 213 0.80 15.30 8.74
C GLY A 213 2.22 15.80 9.10
N PHE A 214 3.12 14.91 9.55
CA PHE A 214 4.49 15.22 9.94
C PHE A 214 5.51 14.63 8.95
N MET A 215 6.66 15.25 8.86
CA MET A 215 7.78 14.79 8.03
C MET A 215 8.25 13.42 8.47
N ASN A 216 8.33 12.49 7.53
CA ASN A 216 8.86 11.14 7.73
C ASN A 216 9.42 10.58 6.42
N ALA A 217 10.07 9.42 6.46
CA ALA A 217 10.76 8.84 5.31
C ALA A 217 9.81 8.41 4.16
N PHE A 218 8.53 8.19 4.45
CA PHE A 218 7.53 7.75 3.48
C PHE A 218 6.71 8.89 2.88
N ARG A 219 6.85 10.09 3.40
CA ARG A 219 6.09 11.24 2.93
C ARG A 219 6.99 12.27 2.30
N ASP A 220 6.75 12.56 1.05
CA ASP A 220 7.27 13.75 0.41
C ASP A 220 6.40 14.96 0.82
N SER A 221 7.04 16.04 1.31
CA SER A 221 6.35 17.28 1.70
C SER A 221 5.63 17.97 0.53
N ARG A 222 6.01 17.63 -0.70
CA ARG A 222 5.38 18.13 -1.93
C ARG A 222 4.05 17.41 -2.20
N ASN A 223 3.88 16.18 -1.73
CA ASN A 223 2.62 15.44 -1.81
C ASN A 223 1.63 16.00 -0.79
N LYS A 224 0.81 16.94 -1.20
CA LYS A 224 -0.27 17.51 -0.37
C LYS A 224 -1.48 16.60 -0.29
N ASP A 225 -1.63 15.69 -1.24
CA ASP A 225 -2.75 14.78 -1.36
C ASP A 225 -2.40 13.38 -0.86
N ASN A 226 -3.38 12.66 -0.34
CA ASN A 226 -3.23 11.26 0.01
C ASN A 226 -3.36 10.39 -1.26
N ILE A 227 -2.31 10.40 -2.09
CA ILE A 227 -2.29 9.69 -3.39
C ILE A 227 -2.65 8.21 -3.26
N VAL A 228 -2.24 7.55 -2.18
CA VAL A 228 -2.49 6.13 -1.96
C VAL A 228 -3.97 5.83 -1.79
N ALA A 229 -4.66 6.62 -0.94
CA ALA A 229 -6.09 6.47 -0.75
C ALA A 229 -6.88 6.90 -2.00
N LYS A 230 -6.47 7.99 -2.63
CA LYS A 230 -7.10 8.53 -3.84
C LYS A 230 -7.07 7.52 -4.98
N ARG A 231 -5.91 6.91 -5.23
CA ARG A 231 -5.78 5.87 -6.25
C ARG A 231 -6.69 4.67 -5.96
N GLY A 232 -6.78 4.25 -4.70
CA GLY A 232 -7.72 3.22 -4.28
C GLY A 232 -9.18 3.61 -4.55
N ALA A 233 -9.56 4.86 -4.24
CA ALA A 233 -10.90 5.36 -4.51
C ALA A 233 -11.26 5.35 -6.00
N LEU A 234 -10.33 5.81 -6.86
CA LEU A 234 -10.51 5.77 -8.33
C LEU A 234 -10.70 4.34 -8.84
N PHE A 235 -9.88 3.42 -8.34
CA PHE A 235 -10.01 1.99 -8.68
C PHE A 235 -11.38 1.43 -8.25
N MET A 236 -11.89 1.79 -7.08
CA MET A 236 -13.19 1.31 -6.60
C MET A 236 -14.36 1.90 -7.41
N ILE A 237 -14.24 3.12 -7.91
CA ILE A 237 -15.20 3.71 -8.84
C ILE A 237 -15.23 2.90 -10.14
N ASP A 238 -14.07 2.62 -10.74
CA ASP A 238 -13.97 1.78 -11.94
C ASP A 238 -14.53 0.38 -11.71
N LEU A 239 -14.18 -0.25 -10.60
CA LEU A 239 -14.67 -1.58 -10.24
C LEU A 239 -16.20 -1.59 -10.12
N ARG A 240 -16.80 -0.56 -9.53
CA ARG A 240 -18.25 -0.41 -9.47
C ARG A 240 -18.88 -0.38 -10.86
N HIS A 241 -18.37 0.51 -11.71
CA HIS A 241 -18.89 0.63 -13.08
C HIS A 241 -18.75 -0.66 -13.88
N GLU A 242 -17.64 -1.37 -13.72
CA GLU A 242 -17.42 -2.66 -14.39
C GLU A 242 -18.38 -3.74 -13.89
N VAL A 243 -18.58 -3.85 -12.58
CA VAL A 243 -19.51 -4.81 -11.97
C VAL A 243 -20.95 -4.52 -12.42
N GLU A 244 -21.35 -3.25 -12.47
CA GLU A 244 -22.66 -2.83 -12.93
C GLU A 244 -22.86 -3.08 -14.44
N ALA A 245 -21.81 -2.88 -15.24
CA ALA A 245 -21.83 -3.18 -16.68
C ALA A 245 -22.03 -4.68 -16.97
N GLN A 246 -21.57 -5.56 -16.08
CA GLN A 246 -21.80 -7.01 -16.15
C GLN A 246 -23.20 -7.42 -15.67
N GLY A 247 -24.07 -6.48 -15.29
CA GLY A 247 -25.45 -6.72 -14.90
C GLY A 247 -25.66 -7.01 -13.41
N TYR A 248 -24.64 -6.89 -12.57
CA TYR A 248 -24.77 -6.98 -11.12
C TYR A 248 -25.15 -5.62 -10.54
N LYS A 249 -25.76 -5.63 -9.37
CA LYS A 249 -26.09 -4.41 -8.65
C LYS A 249 -25.12 -4.20 -7.49
N VAL A 250 -24.31 -3.15 -7.57
CA VAL A 250 -23.52 -2.73 -6.42
C VAL A 250 -24.41 -2.05 -5.41
N ILE A 251 -24.32 -2.43 -4.15
CA ILE A 251 -25.18 -1.91 -3.06
C ILE A 251 -24.41 -1.13 -2.03
N HIS A 252 -23.09 -1.37 -1.89
CA HIS A 252 -22.26 -0.63 -0.96
C HIS A 252 -20.77 -0.73 -1.34
N ILE A 253 -20.06 0.36 -1.20
CA ILE A 253 -18.59 0.40 -1.23
C ILE A 253 -18.10 1.08 0.04
N LYS A 254 -17.06 0.53 0.63
CA LYS A 254 -16.37 1.13 1.77
C LYS A 254 -14.88 0.89 1.65
N THR A 255 -14.16 1.90 1.23
CA THR A 255 -12.71 1.92 1.04
C THR A 255 -12.23 0.84 0.07
N ASP A 256 -12.03 -0.40 0.51
CA ASP A 256 -11.48 -1.54 -0.23
C ASP A 256 -12.47 -2.70 -0.37
N SER A 257 -13.67 -2.56 0.16
CA SER A 257 -14.71 -3.58 0.05
C SER A 257 -15.86 -3.12 -0.85
N ILE A 258 -16.36 -4.04 -1.67
CA ILE A 258 -17.53 -3.88 -2.52
C ILE A 258 -18.57 -4.93 -2.15
N LYS A 259 -19.82 -4.51 -2.05
CA LYS A 259 -20.95 -5.39 -1.77
C LYS A 259 -21.90 -5.38 -2.96
N ILE A 260 -22.21 -6.55 -3.48
CA ILE A 260 -23.05 -6.82 -4.63
C ILE A 260 -24.22 -7.75 -4.27
#